data_a9f53f274f2f7b1f48350c0b08889922
#
_entry.id   a9f53f274f2f7b1f48350c0b08889922
#
_cell.length_a   1.000
_cell.length_b   1.000
_cell.length_c   1.000
_cell.angle_alpha   90.00
_cell.angle_beta   90.00
_cell.angle_gamma   90.00
#
_symmetry.space_group_name_H-M   'P 1'
#
loop_
_entity.id
_entity.type
_entity.pdbx_description
1 polymer ?
#
loop_
_entity_poly.entity_id
_entity_poly.type
_entity_poly.pdbx_seq_one_letter_code
_entity_poly.pdbx_strand_id
1 'polypeptide(L)'
;KLSDSAPGIVTGANNKFILTKEEVDQYECAQYVKPIISKGIMAKNKFEVNHALISELASAGKKVYLLDLVGTKPDELPVSLKNYLSIVASTKRNGVEIQKSYKCSKRKPWYGVPIVKSGRVIFFKRYDLCPRISTNPAEIYTTDIAYNLRLHEGIDPESLVFCFYNSLTLA
;
A
#
# COMPACT_ATOMS: atom_id res chain seq x y z
N LYS A 1 -26.31 -5.67 1.63
CA LYS A 1 -24.86 -5.43 1.80
C LYS A 1 -24.21 -5.40 0.42
N LEU A 2 -23.51 -4.33 0.06
CA LEU A 2 -22.90 -4.18 -1.28
C LEU A 2 -21.45 -4.72 -1.32
N SER A 3 -20.74 -4.69 -0.21
CA SER A 3 -19.33 -5.07 -0.15
C SER A 3 -18.91 -5.56 1.24
N ASP A 4 -17.80 -6.28 1.29
CA ASP A 4 -16.98 -6.43 2.48
C ASP A 4 -15.85 -5.42 2.44
N SER A 5 -15.48 -4.88 3.60
CA SER A 5 -14.42 -3.90 3.70
C SER A 5 -13.31 -4.36 4.63
N ALA A 6 -12.07 -4.06 4.30
CA ALA A 6 -10.92 -4.29 5.15
C ALA A 6 -9.99 -3.07 5.11
N PRO A 7 -9.35 -2.71 6.23
CA PRO A 7 -8.31 -1.68 6.21
C PRO A 7 -7.14 -2.15 5.36
N GLY A 8 -6.43 -1.21 4.76
CA GLY A 8 -5.21 -1.52 4.01
C GLY A 8 -4.05 -1.98 4.91
N ILE A 9 -2.92 -2.23 4.28
CA ILE A 9 -1.73 -2.85 4.88
C ILE A 9 -1.10 -1.94 5.94
N VAL A 10 -0.77 -2.51 7.09
CA VAL A 10 -0.04 -1.83 8.16
C VAL A 10 1.40 -2.31 8.16
N THR A 11 2.33 -1.50 7.69
CA THR A 11 3.75 -1.88 7.61
C THR A 11 4.50 -1.75 8.94
N GLY A 12 4.08 -0.82 9.79
CA GLY A 12 4.82 -0.44 11.01
C GLY A 12 5.90 0.63 10.77
N ALA A 13 6.45 0.70 9.54
CA ALA A 13 7.43 1.71 9.12
C ALA A 13 7.33 1.93 7.60
N ASN A 14 6.30 2.66 7.15
CA ASN A 14 6.03 2.87 5.72
C ASN A 14 7.26 3.38 4.95
N ASN A 15 8.01 4.33 5.53
CA ASN A 15 9.21 4.92 4.90
C ASN A 15 10.37 3.93 4.69
N LYS A 16 10.31 2.73 5.32
CA LYS A 16 11.33 1.68 5.21
C LYS A 16 10.85 0.45 4.42
N PHE A 17 9.56 0.16 4.48
CA PHE A 17 8.98 -0.99 3.76
C PHE A 17 8.35 -0.61 2.41
N ILE A 18 8.23 0.69 2.11
CA ILE A 18 7.75 1.16 0.81
C ILE A 18 8.90 1.93 0.16
N LEU A 19 9.28 1.51 -1.04
CA LEU A 19 10.46 1.94 -1.78
C LEU A 19 10.09 2.81 -2.98
N THR A 20 11.04 3.63 -3.44
CA THR A 20 11.01 4.27 -4.76
C THR A 20 11.48 3.29 -5.83
N LYS A 21 11.37 3.67 -7.10
CA LYS A 21 11.88 2.86 -8.21
C LYS A 21 13.40 2.71 -8.14
N GLU A 22 14.11 3.77 -7.80
CA GLU A 22 15.57 3.79 -7.65
C GLU A 22 16.02 2.88 -6.50
N GLU A 23 15.29 2.91 -5.36
CA GLU A 23 15.57 2.01 -4.24
C GLU A 23 15.33 0.53 -4.61
N VAL A 24 14.30 0.24 -5.42
CA VAL A 24 14.03 -1.12 -5.91
C VAL A 24 15.18 -1.64 -6.78
N ASP A 25 15.67 -0.80 -7.68
CA ASP A 25 16.79 -1.15 -8.56
C ASP A 25 18.10 -1.26 -7.76
N GLN A 26 18.36 -0.33 -6.84
CA GLN A 26 19.55 -0.33 -5.97
C GLN A 26 19.63 -1.59 -5.09
N TYR A 27 18.49 -2.06 -4.58
CA TYR A 27 18.46 -3.25 -3.71
C TYR A 27 18.18 -4.55 -4.46
N GLU A 28 18.12 -4.50 -5.80
CA GLU A 28 17.88 -5.66 -6.68
C GLU A 28 16.64 -6.46 -6.27
N CYS A 29 15.57 -5.75 -5.86
CA CYS A 29 14.42 -6.37 -5.22
C CYS A 29 13.12 -6.30 -6.05
N ALA A 30 13.21 -6.13 -7.38
CA ALA A 30 12.05 -5.99 -8.26
C ALA A 30 11.04 -7.14 -8.15
N GLN A 31 11.51 -8.36 -7.94
CA GLN A 31 10.66 -9.55 -7.78
C GLN A 31 9.96 -9.63 -6.41
N TYR A 32 10.39 -8.83 -5.45
CA TYR A 32 9.87 -8.81 -4.07
C TYR A 32 9.02 -7.59 -3.76
N VAL A 33 8.54 -6.87 -4.76
CA VAL A 33 7.73 -5.67 -4.52
C VAL A 33 6.35 -5.76 -5.14
N LYS A 34 5.40 -5.06 -4.52
CA LYS A 34 4.03 -4.90 -5.00
C LYS A 34 3.67 -3.41 -5.08
N PRO A 35 2.89 -3.00 -6.11
CA PRO A 35 2.46 -1.62 -6.23
C PRO A 35 1.52 -1.22 -5.09
N ILE A 36 1.73 -0.03 -4.50
CA ILE A 36 0.96 0.42 -3.35
C ILE A 36 0.75 1.94 -3.35
N ILE A 37 -0.46 2.36 -2.94
CA ILE A 37 -0.76 3.75 -2.58
C ILE A 37 -0.59 3.91 -1.06
N SER A 38 0.36 4.74 -0.65
CA SER A 38 0.72 4.92 0.76
C SER A 38 0.25 6.26 1.36
N LYS A 39 -0.24 7.18 0.53
CA LYS A 39 -0.76 8.49 0.95
C LYS A 39 -1.98 8.84 0.11
N GLY A 40 -3.06 9.33 0.72
CA GLY A 40 -4.28 9.70 0.01
C GLY A 40 -4.09 10.77 -1.07
N ILE A 41 -3.10 11.66 -0.91
CA ILE A 41 -2.77 12.67 -1.92
C ILE A 41 -2.31 12.08 -3.26
N MET A 42 -1.77 10.86 -3.27
CA MET A 42 -1.35 10.17 -4.49
C MET A 42 -2.52 9.84 -5.43
N ALA A 43 -3.72 9.70 -4.88
CA ALA A 43 -4.96 9.46 -5.65
C ALA A 43 -5.88 10.69 -5.66
N LYS A 44 -5.35 11.89 -5.38
CA LYS A 44 -6.16 13.13 -5.43
C LYS A 44 -6.63 13.38 -6.86
N ASN A 45 -7.94 13.63 -7.03
CA ASN A 45 -8.60 13.87 -8.32
C ASN A 45 -8.47 12.70 -9.32
N LYS A 46 -8.26 11.48 -8.83
CA LYS A 46 -8.22 10.27 -9.66
C LYS A 46 -9.47 9.44 -9.37
N PHE A 47 -10.30 9.25 -10.40
CA PHE A 47 -11.45 8.36 -10.36
C PHE A 47 -11.02 6.88 -10.30
N GLU A 48 -9.90 6.57 -10.93
CA GLU A 48 -9.33 5.24 -11.03
C GLU A 48 -7.89 5.18 -10.50
N VAL A 49 -7.58 4.11 -9.77
CA VAL A 49 -6.23 3.73 -9.35
C VAL A 49 -5.78 2.53 -10.18
N ASN A 50 -4.79 2.73 -11.04
CA ASN A 50 -4.30 1.73 -11.99
C ASN A 50 -2.76 1.73 -12.09
N HIS A 51 -2.20 0.87 -12.94
CA HIS A 51 -0.76 0.78 -13.14
C HIS A 51 -0.16 2.05 -13.78
N ALA A 52 -0.90 2.76 -14.62
CA ALA A 52 -0.45 4.02 -15.20
C ALA A 52 -0.20 5.08 -14.12
N LEU A 53 -1.10 5.20 -13.15
CA LEU A 53 -0.92 6.07 -11.98
C LEU A 53 0.33 5.67 -11.16
N ILE A 54 0.55 4.38 -10.93
CA ILE A 54 1.74 3.90 -10.21
C ILE A 54 3.02 4.30 -10.98
N SER A 55 3.02 4.15 -12.30
CA SER A 55 4.16 4.54 -13.15
C SER A 55 4.41 6.05 -13.13
N GLU A 56 3.35 6.87 -13.20
CA GLU A 56 3.43 8.34 -13.05
C GLU A 56 4.07 8.73 -11.71
N LEU A 57 3.58 8.14 -10.62
CA LEU A 57 4.09 8.40 -9.28
C LEU A 57 5.54 7.91 -9.10
N ALA A 58 5.88 6.76 -9.65
CA ALA A 58 7.23 6.21 -9.61
C ALA A 58 8.22 7.14 -10.34
N SER A 59 7.86 7.61 -11.55
CA SER A 59 8.66 8.57 -12.31
C SER A 59 8.84 9.92 -11.59
N ALA A 60 7.88 10.28 -10.74
CA ALA A 60 7.98 11.44 -9.84
C ALA A 60 8.73 11.15 -8.53
N GLY A 61 9.47 10.04 -8.43
CA GLY A 61 10.28 9.65 -7.27
C GLY A 61 9.44 9.32 -6.02
N LYS A 62 8.16 8.95 -6.17
CA LYS A 62 7.33 8.60 -5.02
C LYS A 62 7.56 7.15 -4.60
N LYS A 63 7.41 6.89 -3.29
CA LYS A 63 7.45 5.54 -2.73
C LYS A 63 6.12 4.82 -3.01
N VAL A 64 6.15 3.90 -3.98
CA VAL A 64 4.97 3.16 -4.47
C VAL A 64 5.19 1.66 -4.58
N TYR A 65 6.31 1.14 -4.07
CA TYR A 65 6.68 -0.27 -4.13
C TYR A 65 6.81 -0.85 -2.72
N LEU A 66 5.85 -1.64 -2.30
CA LEU A 66 5.85 -2.33 -1.01
C LEU A 66 6.72 -3.58 -1.08
N LEU A 67 7.66 -3.73 -0.15
CA LEU A 67 8.39 -4.99 0.04
C LEU A 67 7.43 -6.09 0.53
N ASP A 68 7.30 -7.15 -0.25
CA ASP A 68 6.59 -8.38 0.08
C ASP A 68 7.59 -9.51 0.28
N LEU A 69 7.98 -9.71 1.52
CA LEU A 69 8.99 -10.70 1.93
C LEU A 69 8.39 -11.80 2.81
N VAL A 70 7.06 -11.95 2.80
CA VAL A 70 6.37 -13.00 3.56
C VAL A 70 6.72 -14.36 2.96
N GLY A 71 7.24 -15.25 3.80
CA GLY A 71 7.62 -16.61 3.38
C GLY A 71 8.96 -16.72 2.65
N THR A 72 9.64 -15.59 2.35
CA THR A 72 10.96 -15.62 1.72
C THR A 72 12.05 -15.90 2.77
N LYS A 73 12.90 -16.88 2.48
CA LYS A 73 14.02 -17.20 3.36
C LYS A 73 15.13 -16.15 3.23
N PRO A 74 15.87 -15.86 4.33
CA PRO A 74 16.96 -14.89 4.27
C PRO A 74 18.02 -15.20 3.21
N ASP A 75 18.29 -16.48 2.95
CA ASP A 75 19.30 -16.91 1.98
C ASP A 75 18.90 -16.63 0.52
N GLU A 76 17.61 -16.53 0.25
CA GLU A 76 17.05 -16.26 -1.09
C GLU A 76 17.12 -14.77 -1.47
N LEU A 77 17.36 -13.89 -0.49
CA LEU A 77 17.38 -12.45 -0.72
C LEU A 77 18.72 -11.99 -1.34
N PRO A 78 18.72 -11.00 -2.25
CA PRO A 78 19.92 -10.34 -2.74
C PRO A 78 20.79 -9.77 -1.59
N VAL A 79 22.10 -9.73 -1.78
CA VAL A 79 23.03 -9.20 -0.77
C VAL A 79 22.74 -7.72 -0.47
N SER A 80 22.45 -6.93 -1.50
CA SER A 80 22.06 -5.53 -1.40
C SER A 80 20.82 -5.34 -0.51
N LEU A 81 19.79 -6.17 -0.69
CA LEU A 81 18.57 -6.15 0.13
C LEU A 81 18.83 -6.61 1.56
N LYS A 82 19.66 -7.64 1.78
CA LYS A 82 20.09 -8.08 3.14
C LYS A 82 20.77 -6.96 3.90
N ASN A 83 21.68 -6.26 3.25
CA ASN A 83 22.39 -5.12 3.85
C ASN A 83 21.41 -4.00 4.20
N TYR A 84 20.48 -3.67 3.30
CA TYR A 84 19.42 -2.71 3.58
C TYR A 84 18.57 -3.10 4.80
N LEU A 85 18.10 -4.35 4.85
CA LEU A 85 17.32 -4.84 6.00
C LEU A 85 18.09 -4.80 7.32
N SER A 86 19.39 -5.05 7.30
CA SER A 86 20.25 -4.92 8.50
C SER A 86 20.31 -3.48 9.00
N ILE A 87 20.42 -2.51 8.09
CA ILE A 87 20.37 -1.08 8.44
C ILE A 87 18.99 -0.71 8.99
N VAL A 88 17.91 -1.19 8.35
CA VAL A 88 16.54 -0.94 8.81
C VAL A 88 16.31 -1.54 10.20
N ALA A 89 16.82 -2.73 10.46
CA ALA A 89 16.70 -3.42 11.75
C ALA A 89 17.18 -2.56 12.93
N SER A 90 18.36 -1.94 12.78
CA SER A 90 19.01 -1.10 13.78
C SER A 90 18.53 0.35 13.79
N THR A 91 17.81 0.79 12.76
CA THR A 91 17.26 2.15 12.69
C THR A 91 16.27 2.37 13.83
N LYS A 92 16.44 3.44 14.60
CA LYS A 92 15.54 3.80 15.71
C LYS A 92 14.39 4.69 15.23
N ARG A 93 13.20 4.40 15.71
CA ARG A 93 12.00 5.23 15.60
C ARG A 93 11.40 5.42 16.99
N ASN A 94 11.27 6.67 17.43
CA ASN A 94 10.84 7.00 18.80
C ASN A 94 11.66 6.26 19.88
N GLY A 95 12.98 6.18 19.69
CA GLY A 95 13.90 5.53 20.62
C GLY A 95 13.97 3.99 20.53
N VAL A 96 13.08 3.35 19.76
CA VAL A 96 13.00 1.89 19.62
C VAL A 96 13.51 1.46 18.24
N GLU A 97 14.35 0.44 18.16
CA GLU A 97 14.77 -0.18 16.90
C GLU A 97 13.57 -0.73 16.15
N ILE A 98 13.52 -0.55 14.82
CA ILE A 98 12.37 -0.96 14.01
C ILE A 98 12.06 -2.44 14.19
N GLN A 99 13.06 -3.32 14.17
CA GLN A 99 12.87 -4.76 14.37
C GLN A 99 12.23 -5.12 15.71
N LYS A 100 12.48 -4.33 16.77
CA LYS A 100 11.93 -4.50 18.12
C LYS A 100 10.60 -3.79 18.31
N SER A 101 10.14 -2.99 17.34
CA SER A 101 8.86 -2.31 17.44
C SER A 101 7.70 -3.29 17.55
N TYR A 102 6.62 -2.91 18.24
CA TYR A 102 5.46 -3.79 18.51
C TYR A 102 4.96 -4.55 17.28
N LYS A 103 4.88 -3.88 16.11
CA LYS A 103 4.37 -4.51 14.89
C LYS A 103 5.38 -5.43 14.21
N CYS A 104 6.66 -5.08 14.22
CA CYS A 104 7.70 -5.89 13.58
C CYS A 104 8.09 -7.10 14.44
N SER A 105 8.21 -6.94 15.76
CA SER A 105 8.58 -8.04 16.66
C SER A 105 7.59 -9.20 16.70
N LYS A 106 6.33 -8.96 16.30
CA LYS A 106 5.28 -9.99 16.19
C LYS A 106 5.36 -10.82 14.90
N ARG A 107 6.25 -10.47 13.97
CA ARG A 107 6.37 -11.10 12.65
C ARG A 107 7.53 -12.10 12.63
N LYS A 108 7.40 -13.12 11.82
CA LYS A 108 8.44 -14.11 11.56
C LYS A 108 8.53 -14.33 10.04
N PRO A 109 9.55 -13.75 9.38
CA PRO A 109 10.59 -12.85 9.88
C PRO A 109 10.06 -11.44 10.24
N TRP A 110 10.81 -10.66 11.02
CA TRP A 110 10.39 -9.33 11.51
C TRP A 110 10.05 -8.34 10.36
N TYR A 111 10.69 -8.50 9.22
CA TYR A 111 10.48 -7.70 8.00
C TYR A 111 9.31 -8.19 7.13
N GLY A 112 8.71 -9.34 7.42
CA GLY A 112 7.57 -9.86 6.68
C GLY A 112 6.30 -9.04 6.95
N VAL A 113 5.99 -8.11 6.05
CA VAL A 113 4.77 -7.28 6.16
C VAL A 113 3.56 -8.11 5.73
N PRO A 114 2.56 -8.34 6.62
CA PRO A 114 1.37 -9.08 6.23
C PRO A 114 0.62 -8.38 5.10
N ILE A 115 0.39 -9.09 4.00
CA ILE A 115 -0.35 -8.58 2.86
C ILE A 115 -1.85 -8.74 3.10
N VAL A 116 -2.58 -7.64 2.99
CA VAL A 116 -4.04 -7.62 3.03
C VAL A 116 -4.54 -7.60 1.60
N LYS A 117 -5.48 -8.49 1.27
CA LYS A 117 -6.08 -8.56 -0.07
C LYS A 117 -6.67 -7.20 -0.46
N SER A 118 -6.35 -6.74 -1.65
CA SER A 118 -6.90 -5.51 -2.25
C SER A 118 -8.41 -5.64 -2.53
N GLY A 119 -9.04 -4.54 -2.92
CA GLY A 119 -10.42 -4.49 -3.35
C GLY A 119 -10.55 -3.78 -4.69
N ARG A 120 -11.66 -4.01 -5.38
CA ARG A 120 -12.00 -3.35 -6.67
C ARG A 120 -12.36 -1.87 -6.49
N VAL A 121 -12.60 -1.42 -5.26
CA VAL A 121 -12.85 -0.02 -4.90
C VAL A 121 -12.06 0.32 -3.65
N ILE A 122 -11.50 1.53 -3.63
CA ILE A 122 -10.73 2.09 -2.52
C ILE A 122 -11.50 3.26 -1.94
N PHE A 123 -11.77 3.23 -0.64
CA PHE A 123 -12.37 4.33 0.11
C PHE A 123 -11.33 4.93 1.07
N PHE A 124 -10.92 6.18 0.83
CA PHE A 124 -9.90 6.84 1.64
C PHE A 124 -10.47 7.36 2.95
N LYS A 125 -9.78 7.10 4.06
CA LYS A 125 -10.23 7.48 5.42
C LYS A 125 -10.17 8.98 5.70
N ARG A 126 -9.37 9.71 4.95
CA ARG A 126 -9.16 11.15 5.14
C ARG A 126 -9.37 11.88 3.83
N TYR A 127 -10.12 12.95 3.89
CA TYR A 127 -10.46 13.82 2.78
C TYR A 127 -10.61 15.27 3.29
N ASP A 128 -10.55 16.23 2.39
CA ASP A 128 -10.69 17.65 2.74
C ASP A 128 -12.18 18.08 2.70
N LEU A 129 -12.70 18.29 1.48
CA LEU A 129 -14.07 18.78 1.26
C LEU A 129 -15.09 17.67 1.06
N CYS A 130 -14.73 16.63 0.34
CA CYS A 130 -15.65 15.51 0.05
C CYS A 130 -14.97 14.15 0.22
N PRO A 131 -15.75 13.10 0.53
CA PRO A 131 -15.24 11.73 0.58
C PRO A 131 -14.49 11.38 -0.70
N ARG A 132 -13.38 10.67 -0.54
CA ARG A 132 -12.58 10.21 -1.68
C ARG A 132 -12.73 8.72 -1.86
N ILE A 133 -13.26 8.34 -3.01
CA ILE A 133 -13.45 6.96 -3.42
C ILE A 133 -12.95 6.81 -4.86
N SER A 134 -12.32 5.69 -5.19
CA SER A 134 -11.79 5.42 -6.53
C SER A 134 -11.99 3.96 -6.89
N THR A 135 -12.20 3.68 -8.17
CA THR A 135 -12.10 2.32 -8.70
C THR A 135 -10.66 1.83 -8.65
N ASN A 136 -10.47 0.52 -8.58
CA ASN A 136 -9.15 -0.12 -8.49
C ASN A 136 -9.12 -1.41 -9.33
N PRO A 137 -9.24 -1.30 -10.67
CA PRO A 137 -9.29 -2.47 -11.55
C PRO A 137 -8.01 -3.29 -11.54
N ALA A 138 -6.87 -2.64 -11.29
CA ALA A 138 -5.56 -3.28 -11.21
C ALA A 138 -5.24 -3.88 -9.84
N GLU A 139 -6.19 -3.84 -8.89
CA GLU A 139 -6.03 -4.35 -7.53
C GLU A 139 -4.77 -3.85 -6.82
N ILE A 140 -4.39 -2.59 -7.06
CA ILE A 140 -3.29 -1.91 -6.38
C ILE A 140 -3.52 -1.94 -4.86
N TYR A 141 -2.48 -2.25 -4.11
CA TYR A 141 -2.54 -2.28 -2.66
C TYR A 141 -2.62 -0.87 -2.05
N THR A 142 -3.15 -0.78 -0.84
CA THR A 142 -3.14 0.46 -0.05
C THR A 142 -2.58 0.20 1.34
N THR A 143 -1.99 1.22 1.94
CA THR A 143 -1.74 1.20 3.39
C THR A 143 -3.05 1.46 4.14
N ASP A 144 -3.01 1.46 5.46
CA ASP A 144 -4.14 1.73 6.36
C ASP A 144 -4.73 3.15 6.25
N ILE A 145 -4.35 3.91 5.23
CA ILE A 145 -4.97 5.19 4.83
C ILE A 145 -6.37 5.03 4.22
N ALA A 146 -6.72 3.82 3.80
CA ALA A 146 -7.95 3.52 3.09
C ALA A 146 -8.56 2.18 3.53
N TYR A 147 -9.85 2.02 3.20
CA TYR A 147 -10.53 0.74 3.20
C TYR A 147 -10.56 0.18 1.77
N ASN A 148 -10.25 -1.11 1.63
CA ASN A 148 -10.40 -1.86 0.40
C ASN A 148 -11.79 -2.50 0.40
N LEU A 149 -12.62 -2.13 -0.58
CA LEU A 149 -13.97 -2.66 -0.72
C LEU A 149 -13.94 -3.83 -1.72
N ARG A 150 -14.29 -5.00 -1.24
CA ARG A 150 -14.49 -6.20 -2.04
C ARG A 150 -15.96 -6.31 -2.34
N LEU A 151 -16.34 -5.99 -3.56
CA LEU A 151 -17.73 -5.95 -3.98
C LEU A 151 -18.31 -7.34 -4.09
N HIS A 152 -19.58 -7.47 -3.72
CA HIS A 152 -20.35 -8.69 -3.95
C HIS A 152 -20.71 -8.83 -5.43
N GLU A 153 -21.05 -10.03 -5.85
CA GLU A 153 -21.43 -10.34 -7.23
C GLU A 153 -22.56 -9.43 -7.70
N GLY A 154 -22.48 -9.00 -8.96
CA GLY A 154 -23.45 -8.10 -9.57
C GLY A 154 -23.28 -6.61 -9.25
N ILE A 155 -22.35 -6.23 -8.39
CA ILE A 155 -22.06 -4.82 -8.09
C ILE A 155 -20.95 -4.31 -9.01
N ASP A 156 -21.29 -3.35 -9.86
CA ASP A 156 -20.33 -2.69 -10.73
C ASP A 156 -19.52 -1.61 -9.98
N PRO A 157 -18.16 -1.67 -9.99
CA PRO A 157 -17.30 -0.73 -9.28
C PRO A 157 -17.46 0.72 -9.72
N GLU A 158 -17.62 0.95 -11.03
CA GLU A 158 -17.72 2.31 -11.59
C GLU A 158 -19.04 2.94 -11.19
N SER A 159 -20.15 2.23 -11.36
CA SER A 159 -21.48 2.68 -10.93
C SER A 159 -21.50 3.02 -9.44
N LEU A 160 -20.88 2.19 -8.59
CA LEU A 160 -20.78 2.46 -7.16
C LEU A 160 -20.03 3.76 -6.89
N VAL A 161 -18.88 3.97 -7.55
CA VAL A 161 -18.06 5.18 -7.36
C VAL A 161 -18.79 6.41 -7.90
N PHE A 162 -19.47 6.33 -9.05
CA PHE A 162 -20.30 7.42 -9.57
C PHE A 162 -21.44 7.79 -8.64
N CYS A 163 -22.15 6.81 -8.08
CA CYS A 163 -23.20 7.06 -7.10
C CYS A 163 -22.70 7.81 -5.86
N PHE A 164 -21.43 7.64 -5.51
CA PHE A 164 -20.81 8.32 -4.37
C PHE A 164 -20.56 9.82 -4.63
N TYR A 165 -20.32 10.20 -5.89
CA TYR A 165 -20.01 11.58 -6.27
C TYR A 165 -21.24 12.37 -6.78
N ASN A 166 -22.46 11.94 -6.47
CA ASN A 166 -23.65 12.71 -6.78
C ASN A 166 -23.99 13.75 -5.72
N SER A 167 -24.80 14.76 -6.09
CA SER A 167 -25.16 15.87 -5.22
C SER A 167 -25.89 15.44 -3.94
N LEU A 168 -26.69 14.38 -3.99
CA LEU A 168 -27.43 13.88 -2.83
C LEU A 168 -26.52 13.22 -1.80
N THR A 169 -25.45 12.56 -2.27
CA THR A 169 -24.46 11.91 -1.35
C THR A 169 -23.50 12.93 -0.73
N LEU A 170 -23.23 14.04 -1.44
CA LEU A 170 -22.28 15.05 -1.02
C LEU A 170 -22.92 16.25 -0.27
N ALA A 171 -24.26 16.31 -0.22
CA ALA A 171 -25.00 17.31 0.54
C ALA A 171 -25.06 16.95 2.02
#